data_9c19e900300e994be6224021dc92fcdb
#
_entry.id   9c19e900300e994be6224021dc92fcdb
#
_cell.length_a   1.000
_cell.length_b   1.000
_cell.length_c   1.000
_cell.angle_alpha   90.00
_cell.angle_beta   90.00
_cell.angle_gamma   90.00
#
_symmetry.space_group_name_H-M   'P 1'
#
loop_
_entity.id
_entity.type
_entity.pdbx_description
1 polymer ?
#
loop_
_entity_poly.entity_id
_entity_poly.type
_entity_poly.pdbx_seq_one_letter_code
_entity_poly.pdbx_strand_id
1 'polypeptide(L)'
;MNYKQLTRAPRFKKNFTNDQLLDLEAKYCSWGDTVHYAEKLNIFKSSQGSYLYDRQGTEYLDLQMWYSAVNFGYRNQRLNEALKKQIDTLPQLACQYLHEEKIQLAAKLAQKNQRTFEEKGRVHFNVGGSSALEDSLNLVRNQSGRSLVFAFMGGYHGRTLAASAITSSFRYRERFGHFGDRAMFIPYPYCFRCPYDKKRDFCDLYCLKQFERLF
;
A
#
# COMPACT_ATOMS: atom_id res chain seq x y z
N MET A 1 -12.75 42.05 -0.18
CA MET A 1 -13.43 40.79 0.21
C MET A 1 -13.34 40.66 1.72
N ASN A 2 -14.48 40.56 2.37
CA ASN A 2 -14.54 40.60 3.85
C ASN A 2 -14.27 39.18 4.38
N TYR A 3 -13.12 38.94 4.99
CA TYR A 3 -12.66 37.66 5.51
C TYR A 3 -13.62 37.01 6.53
N LYS A 4 -14.56 37.77 7.11
CA LYS A 4 -15.60 37.26 8.03
C LYS A 4 -16.70 36.41 7.38
N GLN A 5 -16.79 36.38 6.03
CA GLN A 5 -17.77 35.54 5.32
C GLN A 5 -17.27 34.13 4.99
N LEU A 6 -15.96 33.86 5.13
CA LEU A 6 -15.35 32.56 4.83
C LEU A 6 -15.34 31.56 6.00
N THR A 7 -15.81 31.97 7.18
CA THR A 7 -15.64 31.18 8.42
C THR A 7 -16.85 30.36 8.87
N ARG A 8 -17.92 30.28 8.09
CA ARG A 8 -19.00 29.32 8.37
C ARG A 8 -18.81 28.10 7.48
N ALA A 9 -17.98 27.16 7.95
CA ALA A 9 -18.03 25.80 7.42
C ALA A 9 -19.50 25.33 7.40
N PRO A 10 -19.98 24.74 6.29
CA PRO A 10 -21.35 24.25 6.23
C PRO A 10 -21.57 23.30 7.40
N ARG A 11 -22.59 23.57 8.22
CA ARG A 11 -22.97 22.65 9.30
C ARG A 11 -23.65 21.45 8.64
N PHE A 12 -22.88 20.39 8.44
CA PHE A 12 -23.44 19.11 8.01
C PHE A 12 -24.43 18.60 9.05
N LYS A 13 -25.54 18.03 8.60
CA LYS A 13 -26.46 17.31 9.48
C LYS A 13 -25.68 16.22 10.21
N LYS A 14 -25.91 16.06 11.50
CA LYS A 14 -25.22 15.02 12.29
C LYS A 14 -25.70 13.59 11.98
N ASN A 15 -26.89 13.44 11.42
CA ASN A 15 -27.53 12.14 11.18
C ASN A 15 -27.99 12.02 9.73
N PHE A 16 -27.12 11.46 8.89
CA PHE A 16 -27.46 11.06 7.54
C PHE A 16 -27.99 9.63 7.52
N THR A 17 -28.98 9.34 6.65
CA THR A 17 -29.33 7.96 6.29
C THR A 17 -28.23 7.34 5.39
N ASN A 18 -28.27 6.02 5.20
CA ASN A 18 -27.33 5.37 4.26
C ASN A 18 -27.49 5.90 2.85
N ASP A 19 -28.73 6.07 2.37
CA ASP A 19 -28.99 6.60 1.03
C ASP A 19 -28.44 8.01 0.86
N GLN A 20 -28.65 8.89 1.84
CA GLN A 20 -28.08 10.24 1.82
C GLN A 20 -26.54 10.23 1.78
N LEU A 21 -25.90 9.30 2.46
CA LEU A 21 -24.43 9.18 2.42
C LEU A 21 -23.96 8.65 1.08
N LEU A 22 -24.66 7.69 0.47
CA LEU A 22 -24.35 7.19 -0.87
C LEU A 22 -24.56 8.27 -1.93
N ASP A 23 -25.61 9.09 -1.81
CA ASP A 23 -25.84 10.25 -2.70
C ASP A 23 -24.70 11.29 -2.59
N LEU A 24 -24.24 11.54 -1.36
CA LEU A 24 -23.11 12.45 -1.13
C LEU A 24 -21.80 11.85 -1.67
N GLU A 25 -21.59 10.56 -1.50
CA GLU A 25 -20.43 9.86 -2.05
C GLU A 25 -20.42 9.94 -3.57
N ALA A 26 -21.53 9.58 -4.23
CA ALA A 26 -21.65 9.64 -5.67
C ALA A 26 -21.44 11.06 -6.25
N LYS A 27 -21.82 12.09 -5.49
CA LYS A 27 -21.73 13.48 -5.92
C LYS A 27 -20.37 14.12 -5.68
N TYR A 28 -19.70 13.79 -4.60
CA TYR A 28 -18.53 14.53 -4.11
C TYR A 28 -17.26 13.72 -3.97
N CYS A 29 -17.33 12.37 -3.92
CA CYS A 29 -16.15 11.54 -3.83
C CYS A 29 -15.62 11.18 -5.22
N SER A 30 -14.32 11.01 -5.32
CA SER A 30 -13.69 10.60 -6.58
C SER A 30 -13.95 9.12 -6.85
N TRP A 31 -14.40 8.80 -8.03
CA TRP A 31 -14.59 7.41 -8.48
C TRP A 31 -13.28 6.63 -8.63
N GLY A 32 -12.15 7.32 -8.60
CA GLY A 32 -10.82 6.71 -8.54
C GLY A 32 -10.39 6.31 -7.12
N ASP A 33 -11.09 6.80 -6.10
CA ASP A 33 -10.76 6.56 -4.69
C ASP A 33 -11.41 5.28 -4.17
N THR A 34 -12.69 5.08 -4.49
CA THR A 34 -13.45 3.89 -4.10
C THR A 34 -13.75 3.01 -5.30
N VAL A 35 -13.56 1.70 -5.16
CA VAL A 35 -13.95 0.73 -6.20
C VAL A 35 -15.45 0.50 -6.12
N HIS A 36 -16.17 0.94 -7.15
CA HIS A 36 -17.61 0.72 -7.27
C HIS A 36 -17.87 -0.59 -8.01
N TYR A 37 -18.52 -1.52 -7.33
CA TYR A 37 -19.06 -2.75 -7.91
C TYR A 37 -20.52 -2.54 -8.33
N ALA A 38 -21.09 -3.50 -9.03
CA ALA A 38 -22.51 -3.46 -9.44
C ALA A 38 -23.48 -3.47 -8.24
N GLU A 39 -23.06 -4.03 -7.12
CA GLU A 39 -23.84 -4.06 -5.88
C GLU A 39 -23.69 -2.79 -5.07
N LYS A 40 -24.74 -2.45 -4.31
CA LYS A 40 -24.75 -1.31 -3.40
C LYS A 40 -23.66 -1.48 -2.34
N LEU A 41 -22.82 -0.46 -2.16
CA LEU A 41 -21.75 -0.48 -1.18
C LEU A 41 -22.29 -0.41 0.25
N ASN A 42 -21.70 -1.20 1.15
CA ASN A 42 -21.96 -1.12 2.57
C ASN A 42 -21.18 0.04 3.20
N ILE A 43 -21.83 0.73 4.14
CA ILE A 43 -21.20 1.79 4.93
C ILE A 43 -20.90 1.22 6.31
N PHE A 44 -19.64 0.96 6.59
CA PHE A 44 -19.18 0.44 7.87
C PHE A 44 -19.03 1.56 8.89
N LYS A 45 -19.36 1.26 10.15
CA LYS A 45 -19.33 2.20 11.28
C LYS A 45 -18.31 1.81 12.33
N SER A 46 -18.09 0.53 12.53
CA SER A 46 -17.15 0.02 13.53
C SER A 46 -16.50 -1.28 13.09
N SER A 47 -15.51 -1.73 13.85
CA SER A 47 -14.77 -2.95 13.58
C SER A 47 -14.23 -3.53 14.88
N GLN A 48 -14.00 -4.86 14.92
CA GLN A 48 -13.37 -5.54 16.04
C GLN A 48 -12.74 -6.87 15.57
N GLY A 49 -11.48 -7.10 15.92
CA GLY A 49 -10.79 -8.33 15.50
C GLY A 49 -10.76 -8.48 13.98
N SER A 50 -11.40 -9.50 13.43
CA SER A 50 -11.54 -9.73 11.99
C SER A 50 -12.90 -9.31 11.43
N TYR A 51 -13.69 -8.56 12.17
CA TYR A 51 -15.06 -8.22 11.80
C TYR A 51 -15.24 -6.72 11.57
N LEU A 52 -16.07 -6.41 10.58
CA LEU A 52 -16.60 -5.07 10.31
C LEU A 52 -18.09 -5.06 10.65
N TYR A 53 -18.58 -3.94 11.13
CA TYR A 53 -19.99 -3.72 11.47
C TYR A 53 -20.52 -2.54 10.67
N ASP A 54 -21.63 -2.74 9.97
CA ASP A 54 -22.29 -1.67 9.24
C ASP A 54 -23.01 -0.70 10.18
N ARG A 55 -23.71 0.27 9.63
CA ARG A 55 -24.47 1.26 10.40
C ARG A 55 -25.71 0.68 11.07
N GLN A 56 -26.21 -0.46 10.61
CA GLN A 56 -27.33 -1.21 11.19
C GLN A 56 -26.87 -2.18 12.27
N GLY A 57 -25.56 -2.41 12.40
CA GLY A 57 -24.97 -3.35 13.34
C GLY A 57 -24.80 -4.75 12.77
N THR A 58 -25.03 -4.95 11.49
CA THR A 58 -24.79 -6.24 10.83
C THR A 58 -23.29 -6.53 10.83
N GLU A 59 -22.93 -7.75 11.21
CA GLU A 59 -21.55 -8.21 11.28
C GLU A 59 -21.11 -8.86 9.97
N TYR A 60 -19.90 -8.52 9.54
CA TYR A 60 -19.26 -9.07 8.36
C TYR A 60 -17.85 -9.55 8.71
N LEU A 61 -17.53 -10.80 8.40
CA LEU A 61 -16.17 -11.31 8.48
C LEU A 61 -15.34 -10.70 7.34
N ASP A 62 -14.33 -9.92 7.69
CA ASP A 62 -13.44 -9.28 6.72
C ASP A 62 -12.24 -10.19 6.39
N LEU A 63 -12.31 -10.90 5.28
CA LEU A 63 -11.23 -11.74 4.77
C LEU A 63 -10.17 -10.95 3.99
N GLN A 64 -10.44 -9.68 3.67
CA GLN A 64 -9.50 -8.81 2.97
C GLN A 64 -8.48 -8.16 3.92
N MET A 65 -8.94 -7.79 5.15
CA MET A 65 -8.11 -7.18 6.19
C MET A 65 -7.22 -6.04 5.66
N TRP A 66 -7.81 -5.18 4.82
CA TRP A 66 -7.13 -4.09 4.14
C TRP A 66 -5.84 -4.54 3.45
N TYR A 67 -5.94 -5.53 2.56
CA TYR A 67 -4.81 -6.15 1.85
C TYR A 67 -3.71 -6.65 2.81
N SER A 68 -4.12 -7.25 3.92
CA SER A 68 -3.26 -7.75 5.01
C SER A 68 -2.54 -6.66 5.83
N ALA A 69 -2.95 -5.39 5.72
CA ALA A 69 -2.39 -4.32 6.56
C ALA A 69 -2.90 -4.36 8.00
N VAL A 70 -4.05 -4.99 8.25
CA VAL A 70 -4.67 -5.14 9.58
C VAL A 70 -4.41 -6.52 10.19
N ASN A 71 -3.21 -7.05 10.02
CA ASN A 71 -2.83 -8.41 10.42
C ASN A 71 -2.78 -8.66 11.94
N PHE A 72 -2.92 -7.63 12.77
CA PHE A 72 -3.08 -7.76 14.23
C PHE A 72 -4.54 -7.63 14.69
N GLY A 73 -5.48 -7.56 13.75
CA GLY A 73 -6.90 -7.36 13.98
C GLY A 73 -7.28 -5.89 14.18
N TYR A 74 -8.53 -5.58 13.82
CA TYR A 74 -9.11 -4.27 14.04
C TYR A 74 -9.21 -3.94 15.53
N ARG A 75 -8.94 -2.69 15.89
CA ARG A 75 -9.03 -2.18 17.27
C ARG A 75 -8.20 -2.99 18.27
N ASN A 76 -7.05 -3.49 17.87
CA ASN A 76 -6.14 -4.12 18.80
C ASN A 76 -5.84 -3.18 19.97
N GLN A 77 -6.25 -3.59 21.17
CA GLN A 77 -6.21 -2.71 22.35
C GLN A 77 -4.82 -2.23 22.66
N ARG A 78 -3.83 -3.13 22.65
CA ARG A 78 -2.43 -2.80 22.95
C ARG A 78 -1.85 -1.77 21.98
N LEU A 79 -2.15 -1.92 20.68
CA LEU A 79 -1.68 -0.97 19.68
C LEU A 79 -2.38 0.39 19.82
N ASN A 80 -3.68 0.38 20.06
CA ASN A 80 -4.45 1.61 20.25
C ASN A 80 -4.01 2.40 21.47
N GLU A 81 -3.72 1.74 22.58
CA GLU A 81 -3.23 2.38 23.81
C GLU A 81 -1.85 3.00 23.58
N ALA A 82 -0.93 2.26 22.94
CA ALA A 82 0.39 2.79 22.59
C ALA A 82 0.28 4.02 21.66
N LEU A 83 -0.57 3.98 20.65
CA LEU A 83 -0.81 5.09 19.74
C LEU A 83 -1.40 6.31 20.45
N LYS A 84 -2.41 6.13 21.30
CA LYS A 84 -3.00 7.23 22.09
C LYS A 84 -1.97 7.88 22.98
N LYS A 85 -1.18 7.08 23.70
CA LYS A 85 -0.09 7.60 24.52
C LYS A 85 0.89 8.43 23.72
N GLN A 86 1.27 7.97 22.52
CA GLN A 86 2.21 8.69 21.67
C GLN A 86 1.62 9.99 21.12
N ILE A 87 0.33 9.99 20.75
CA ILE A 87 -0.37 11.21 20.32
C ILE A 87 -0.38 12.26 21.43
N ASP A 88 -0.58 11.86 22.67
CA ASP A 88 -0.61 12.77 23.83
C ASP A 88 0.79 13.23 24.25
N THR A 89 1.85 12.54 23.87
CA THR A 89 3.23 12.85 24.25
C THR A 89 3.95 13.66 23.18
N LEU A 90 4.11 13.10 21.98
CA LEU A 90 4.84 13.72 20.87
C LEU A 90 4.32 13.12 19.55
N PRO A 91 3.23 13.67 18.97
CA PRO A 91 2.57 13.09 17.79
C PRO A 91 3.34 13.33 16.50
N GLN A 92 4.05 14.46 16.42
CA GLN A 92 4.74 14.89 15.20
C GLN A 92 6.06 15.54 15.54
N LEU A 93 7.05 15.31 14.67
CA LEU A 93 8.37 15.93 14.80
C LEU A 93 8.94 16.20 13.42
N ALA A 94 9.57 17.37 13.24
CA ALA A 94 10.24 17.69 11.99
C ALA A 94 11.42 16.74 11.73
N CYS A 95 11.73 16.49 10.46
CA CYS A 95 12.75 15.51 10.06
C CYS A 95 14.17 15.85 10.55
N GLN A 96 14.41 17.10 10.94
CA GLN A 96 15.69 17.56 11.49
C GLN A 96 15.94 17.08 12.93
N TYR A 97 14.94 16.59 13.61
CA TYR A 97 15.02 16.17 14.99
C TYR A 97 14.94 14.65 15.16
N LEU A 98 15.45 14.17 16.27
CA LEU A 98 15.48 12.74 16.57
C LEU A 98 14.26 12.34 17.39
N HIS A 99 13.68 11.18 17.05
CA HIS A 99 12.54 10.58 17.73
C HIS A 99 12.94 9.22 18.30
N GLU A 100 12.78 9.04 19.60
CA GLU A 100 13.27 7.87 20.32
C GLU A 100 12.67 6.58 19.78
N GLU A 101 11.35 6.48 19.64
CA GLU A 101 10.65 5.27 19.15
C GLU A 101 11.06 4.91 17.74
N LYS A 102 11.28 5.91 16.88
CA LYS A 102 11.77 5.71 15.51
C LYS A 102 13.16 5.07 15.52
N ILE A 103 14.07 5.58 16.38
CA ILE A 103 15.43 5.07 16.50
C ILE A 103 15.41 3.64 17.02
N GLN A 104 14.64 3.36 18.07
CA GLN A 104 14.52 2.02 18.65
C GLN A 104 13.94 1.01 17.65
N LEU A 105 12.91 1.40 16.89
CA LEU A 105 12.35 0.54 15.84
C LEU A 105 13.37 0.27 14.73
N ALA A 106 14.08 1.31 14.27
CA ALA A 106 15.14 1.16 13.27
C ALA A 106 16.23 0.19 13.75
N ALA A 107 16.67 0.32 15.00
CA ALA A 107 17.67 -0.57 15.59
C ALA A 107 17.18 -2.01 15.65
N LYS A 108 15.96 -2.25 16.09
CA LYS A 108 15.36 -3.62 16.15
C LYS A 108 15.27 -4.27 14.78
N LEU A 109 14.83 -3.52 13.76
CA LEU A 109 14.72 -4.03 12.39
C LEU A 109 16.10 -4.33 11.80
N ALA A 110 17.06 -3.41 11.94
CA ALA A 110 18.42 -3.61 11.45
C ALA A 110 19.13 -4.78 12.11
N GLN A 111 18.98 -4.95 13.43
CA GLN A 111 19.54 -6.09 14.17
C GLN A 111 18.90 -7.41 13.74
N LYS A 112 17.58 -7.44 13.51
CA LYS A 112 16.90 -8.63 13.01
C LYS A 112 17.40 -9.00 11.61
N ASN A 113 17.53 -8.01 10.72
CA ASN A 113 18.11 -8.21 9.39
C ASN A 113 19.51 -8.83 9.48
N GLN A 114 20.38 -8.25 10.31
CA GLN A 114 21.75 -8.76 10.49
C GLN A 114 21.78 -10.19 11.02
N ARG A 115 20.88 -10.57 11.94
CA ARG A 115 20.78 -11.95 12.45
C ARG A 115 20.26 -12.94 11.42
N THR A 116 19.38 -12.50 10.53
CA THR A 116 18.72 -13.38 9.55
C THR A 116 19.53 -13.55 8.27
N PHE A 117 20.18 -12.49 7.81
CA PHE A 117 20.85 -12.44 6.52
C PHE A 117 22.37 -12.18 6.63
N GLU A 118 22.88 -12.03 7.86
CA GLU A 118 24.29 -11.69 8.16
C GLU A 118 24.74 -10.34 7.57
N GLU A 119 23.79 -9.53 7.10
CA GLU A 119 24.02 -8.25 6.43
C GLU A 119 23.70 -7.06 7.34
N LYS A 120 24.64 -6.12 7.43
CA LYS A 120 24.41 -4.84 8.11
C LYS A 120 23.52 -3.97 7.25
N GLY A 121 22.50 -3.37 7.85
CA GLY A 121 21.58 -2.49 7.16
C GLY A 121 21.17 -1.27 7.97
N ARG A 122 20.59 -0.29 7.29
CA ARG A 122 19.93 0.87 7.90
C ARG A 122 18.48 0.88 7.46
N VAL A 123 17.61 1.46 8.27
CA VAL A 123 16.17 1.52 8.01
C VAL A 123 15.81 2.93 7.55
N HIS A 124 15.15 3.01 6.41
CA HIS A 124 14.51 4.22 5.91
C HIS A 124 13.01 4.08 6.07
N PHE A 125 12.37 5.06 6.72
CA PHE A 125 10.92 5.07 6.93
C PHE A 125 10.23 5.97 5.92
N ASN A 126 9.08 5.54 5.45
CA ASN A 126 8.25 6.27 4.52
C ASN A 126 6.77 6.25 4.93
N VAL A 127 5.95 7.07 4.29
CA VAL A 127 4.52 7.23 4.60
C VAL A 127 3.64 6.14 3.96
N GLY A 128 4.20 5.31 3.10
CA GLY A 128 3.45 4.24 2.44
C GLY A 128 4.31 3.42 1.49
N GLY A 129 3.78 2.28 1.03
CA GLY A 129 4.50 1.33 0.19
C GLY A 129 5.00 1.92 -1.14
N SER A 130 4.18 2.71 -1.83
CA SER A 130 4.57 3.36 -3.08
C SER A 130 5.74 4.33 -2.89
N SER A 131 5.70 5.15 -1.84
CA SER A 131 6.77 6.09 -1.52
C SER A 131 8.06 5.37 -1.11
N ALA A 132 7.94 4.30 -0.32
CA ALA A 132 9.09 3.48 0.06
C ALA A 132 9.76 2.84 -1.15
N LEU A 133 8.97 2.42 -2.13
CA LEU A 133 9.48 1.89 -3.38
C LEU A 133 10.18 2.95 -4.24
N GLU A 134 9.61 4.15 -4.34
CA GLU A 134 10.26 5.27 -5.05
C GLU A 134 11.64 5.55 -4.47
N ASP A 135 11.74 5.67 -3.16
CA ASP A 135 13.02 5.90 -2.48
C ASP A 135 13.99 4.73 -2.66
N SER A 136 13.50 3.50 -2.62
CA SER A 136 14.32 2.30 -2.88
C SER A 136 14.91 2.32 -4.29
N LEU A 137 14.11 2.66 -5.30
CA LEU A 137 14.56 2.79 -6.69
C LEU A 137 15.59 3.90 -6.83
N ASN A 138 15.37 5.05 -6.17
CA ASN A 138 16.32 6.16 -6.19
C ASN A 138 17.67 5.77 -5.56
N LEU A 139 17.64 5.09 -4.42
CA LEU A 139 18.84 4.61 -3.73
C LEU A 139 19.62 3.62 -4.59
N VAL A 140 18.95 2.61 -5.15
CA VAL A 140 19.58 1.58 -5.99
C VAL A 140 20.17 2.21 -7.25
N ARG A 141 19.46 3.10 -7.93
CA ARG A 141 19.94 3.80 -9.12
C ARG A 141 21.15 4.68 -8.82
N ASN A 142 21.09 5.44 -7.72
CA ASN A 142 22.19 6.29 -7.29
C ASN A 142 23.45 5.48 -6.97
N GLN A 143 23.30 4.35 -6.27
CA GLN A 143 24.42 3.50 -5.86
C GLN A 143 25.01 2.71 -7.03
N SER A 144 24.17 2.21 -7.94
CA SER A 144 24.60 1.31 -9.01
C SER A 144 24.91 2.01 -10.34
N GLY A 145 24.42 3.23 -10.53
CA GLY A 145 24.42 3.93 -11.82
C GLY A 145 23.49 3.29 -12.87
N ARG A 146 22.75 2.24 -12.51
CA ARG A 146 21.87 1.48 -13.41
C ARG A 146 20.45 2.02 -13.34
N SER A 147 19.81 2.16 -14.49
CA SER A 147 18.46 2.71 -14.58
C SER A 147 17.37 1.68 -14.92
N LEU A 148 17.76 0.56 -15.58
CA LEU A 148 16.83 -0.50 -15.93
C LEU A 148 16.40 -1.30 -14.69
N VAL A 149 15.12 -1.60 -14.60
CA VAL A 149 14.51 -2.38 -13.51
C VAL A 149 13.78 -3.57 -14.12
N PHE A 150 13.96 -4.73 -13.53
CA PHE A 150 13.13 -5.91 -13.82
C PHE A 150 12.02 -6.03 -12.80
N ALA A 151 10.80 -6.23 -13.28
CA ALA A 151 9.64 -6.47 -12.45
C ALA A 151 8.89 -7.71 -12.93
N PHE A 152 8.24 -8.42 -12.03
CA PHE A 152 7.47 -9.59 -12.40
C PHE A 152 6.12 -9.23 -13.01
N MET A 153 5.71 -9.98 -14.04
CA MET A 153 4.35 -9.95 -14.55
C MET A 153 3.36 -10.29 -13.42
N GLY A 154 2.25 -9.55 -13.34
CA GLY A 154 1.28 -9.64 -12.25
C GLY A 154 1.67 -8.83 -11.00
N GLY A 155 2.90 -8.28 -10.94
CA GLY A 155 3.36 -7.48 -9.80
C GLY A 155 2.62 -6.14 -9.67
N TYR A 156 2.32 -5.77 -8.43
CA TYR A 156 1.78 -4.46 -8.07
C TYR A 156 2.70 -3.79 -7.05
N HIS A 157 3.14 -2.58 -7.36
CA HIS A 157 4.12 -1.84 -6.57
C HIS A 157 3.66 -0.46 -6.13
N GLY A 158 2.50 -0.04 -6.61
CA GLY A 158 1.91 1.25 -6.25
C GLY A 158 1.44 2.05 -7.46
N ARG A 159 1.06 3.28 -7.20
CA ARG A 159 0.47 4.19 -8.20
C ARG A 159 1.20 5.54 -8.32
N THR A 160 2.31 5.74 -7.65
CA THR A 160 3.23 6.85 -7.92
C THR A 160 3.97 6.61 -9.25
N LEU A 161 4.63 7.61 -9.81
CA LEU A 161 5.18 7.51 -11.17
C LEU A 161 6.12 6.34 -11.36
N ALA A 162 7.16 6.20 -10.52
CA ALA A 162 8.11 5.10 -10.67
C ALA A 162 7.51 3.76 -10.22
N ALA A 163 6.65 3.75 -9.18
CA ALA A 163 5.93 2.54 -8.77
C ALA A 163 4.97 2.05 -9.87
N SER A 164 4.29 2.95 -10.59
CA SER A 164 3.47 2.60 -11.74
C SER A 164 4.29 2.09 -12.91
N ALA A 165 5.48 2.63 -13.14
CA ALA A 165 6.38 2.17 -14.20
C ALA A 165 6.77 0.69 -14.05
N ILE A 166 6.88 0.20 -12.80
CA ILE A 166 7.23 -1.19 -12.49
C ILE A 166 6.03 -2.06 -12.05
N THR A 167 4.82 -1.51 -12.04
CA THR A 167 3.57 -2.26 -11.84
C THR A 167 3.13 -2.83 -13.19
N SER A 168 3.03 -4.15 -13.32
CA SER A 168 2.68 -4.79 -14.58
C SER A 168 1.18 -4.87 -14.83
N SER A 169 0.35 -4.70 -13.78
CA SER A 169 -1.09 -4.83 -13.89
C SER A 169 -1.68 -3.76 -14.83
N PHE A 170 -2.25 -4.22 -15.95
CA PHE A 170 -2.88 -3.40 -16.98
C PHE A 170 -3.94 -2.43 -16.39
N ARG A 171 -4.76 -2.91 -15.46
CA ARG A 171 -5.79 -2.12 -14.77
C ARG A 171 -5.28 -0.81 -14.17
N TYR A 172 -4.03 -0.77 -13.71
CA TYR A 172 -3.42 0.39 -13.06
C TYR A 172 -2.53 1.21 -13.98
N ARG A 173 -2.44 0.83 -15.26
CA ARG A 173 -1.60 1.51 -16.25
C ARG A 173 -2.40 2.06 -17.42
N GLU A 174 -3.49 1.40 -17.79
CA GLU A 174 -4.35 1.82 -18.88
C GLU A 174 -4.89 3.24 -18.64
N ARG A 175 -4.86 4.07 -19.66
CA ARG A 175 -5.38 5.46 -19.68
C ARG A 175 -4.60 6.48 -18.83
N PHE A 176 -3.54 6.09 -18.15
CA PHE A 176 -2.75 7.03 -17.35
C PHE A 176 -1.51 7.57 -18.07
N GLY A 177 -1.33 7.24 -19.33
CA GLY A 177 -0.20 7.68 -20.14
C GLY A 177 1.04 6.80 -19.99
N HIS A 178 2.19 7.34 -20.36
CA HIS A 178 3.44 6.64 -20.35
C HIS A 178 4.23 6.91 -19.07
N PHE A 179 4.54 5.86 -18.31
CA PHE A 179 5.23 5.96 -17.03
C PHE A 179 6.76 5.87 -17.14
N GLY A 180 7.30 6.05 -18.35
CA GLY A 180 8.72 5.82 -18.63
C GLY A 180 9.00 4.36 -19.00
N ASP A 181 10.13 4.16 -19.64
CA ASP A 181 10.46 2.98 -20.43
C ASP A 181 11.61 2.13 -19.86
N ARG A 182 11.91 2.30 -18.57
CA ARG A 182 13.04 1.63 -17.94
C ARG A 182 12.65 0.46 -17.03
N ALA A 183 11.52 -0.16 -17.31
CA ALA A 183 11.09 -1.39 -16.64
C ALA A 183 10.85 -2.49 -17.68
N MET A 184 11.47 -3.64 -17.47
CA MET A 184 11.20 -4.86 -18.23
C MET A 184 10.42 -5.83 -17.36
N PHE A 185 9.31 -6.36 -17.90
CA PHE A 185 8.49 -7.33 -17.19
C PHE A 185 8.88 -8.74 -17.57
N ILE A 186 9.20 -9.53 -16.56
CA ILE A 186 9.57 -10.93 -16.70
C ILE A 186 8.48 -11.83 -16.11
N PRO A 187 8.26 -13.03 -16.65
CA PRO A 187 7.29 -13.96 -16.13
C PRO A 187 7.61 -14.35 -14.68
N TYR A 188 6.60 -14.32 -13.83
CA TYR A 188 6.71 -14.89 -12.49
C TYR A 188 6.75 -16.42 -12.59
N PRO A 189 7.58 -17.12 -11.81
CA PRO A 189 7.65 -18.59 -11.81
C PRO A 189 6.37 -19.19 -11.21
N TYR A 190 5.31 -19.25 -12.01
CA TYR A 190 3.99 -19.73 -11.60
C TYR A 190 3.78 -21.16 -12.04
N CYS A 191 4.38 -22.13 -11.31
CA CYS A 191 4.39 -23.52 -11.70
C CYS A 191 2.99 -24.17 -11.73
N PHE A 192 2.02 -23.70 -10.96
CA PHE A 192 0.63 -24.18 -10.98
C PHE A 192 -0.06 -23.96 -12.33
N ARG A 193 0.23 -22.84 -13.01
CA ARG A 193 -0.20 -22.51 -14.36
C ARG A 193 0.99 -21.93 -15.13
N CYS A 194 1.92 -22.81 -15.46
CA CYS A 194 3.16 -22.41 -16.10
C CYS A 194 2.90 -21.68 -17.43
N PRO A 195 3.37 -20.44 -17.63
CA PRO A 195 3.17 -19.69 -18.87
C PRO A 195 3.89 -20.33 -20.06
N TYR A 196 4.71 -21.34 -19.83
CA TYR A 196 5.48 -22.08 -20.85
C TYR A 196 5.04 -23.54 -20.97
N ASP A 197 3.90 -23.93 -20.39
CA ASP A 197 3.37 -25.29 -20.39
C ASP A 197 4.37 -26.36 -19.93
N LYS A 198 5.26 -25.99 -19.01
CA LYS A 198 6.25 -26.90 -18.43
C LYS A 198 5.76 -27.51 -17.10
N LYS A 199 6.11 -28.77 -16.88
CA LYS A 199 5.92 -29.43 -15.57
C LYS A 199 7.10 -29.09 -14.66
N ARG A 200 6.83 -28.75 -13.40
CA ARG A 200 7.83 -28.31 -12.41
C ARG A 200 9.06 -29.21 -12.36
N ASP A 201 8.84 -30.51 -12.29
CA ASP A 201 9.93 -31.51 -12.06
C ASP A 201 10.85 -31.68 -13.28
N PHE A 202 10.43 -31.21 -14.47
CA PHE A 202 11.15 -31.37 -15.73
C PHE A 202 11.41 -30.05 -16.45
N CYS A 203 11.13 -28.90 -15.82
CA CYS A 203 11.23 -27.61 -16.51
C CYS A 203 12.63 -27.02 -16.46
N ASP A 204 13.50 -27.52 -15.59
CA ASP A 204 14.87 -27.04 -15.40
C ASP A 204 14.94 -25.50 -15.35
N LEU A 205 14.06 -24.89 -14.53
CA LEU A 205 13.91 -23.45 -14.35
C LEU A 205 13.78 -22.67 -15.68
N TYR A 206 13.02 -23.21 -16.62
CA TYR A 206 12.89 -22.63 -17.97
C TYR A 206 12.53 -21.14 -17.94
N CYS A 207 11.67 -20.68 -17.02
CA CYS A 207 11.32 -19.28 -16.86
C CYS A 207 12.55 -18.40 -16.51
N LEU A 208 13.47 -18.89 -15.70
CA LEU A 208 14.73 -18.20 -15.39
C LEU A 208 15.64 -18.16 -16.60
N LYS A 209 15.75 -19.25 -17.35
CA LYS A 209 16.54 -19.30 -18.60
C LYS A 209 16.02 -18.34 -19.67
N GLN A 210 14.72 -18.05 -19.69
CA GLN A 210 14.19 -17.01 -20.58
C GLN A 210 14.65 -15.62 -20.16
N PHE A 211 14.77 -15.36 -18.86
CA PHE A 211 15.30 -14.11 -18.34
C PHE A 211 16.78 -13.94 -18.72
N GLU A 212 17.60 -14.98 -18.54
CA GLU A 212 19.03 -14.97 -18.90
C GLU A 212 19.28 -14.69 -20.40
N ARG A 213 18.35 -15.08 -21.27
CA ARG A 213 18.44 -14.82 -22.72
C ARG A 213 18.15 -13.38 -23.13
N LEU A 214 17.64 -12.55 -22.22
CA LEU A 214 17.40 -11.12 -22.48
C LEU A 214 18.67 -10.27 -22.32
N PHE A 215 19.75 -10.87 -21.90
CA PHE A 215 21.09 -10.30 -21.70
C PHE A 215 22.18 -11.07 -22.47
#